data_34b2573380e7066d39f46ca7afd395e7
#
_entry.id   34b2573380e7066d39f46ca7afd395e7
#
_cell.length_a   1.000
_cell.length_b   1.000
_cell.length_c   1.000
_cell.angle_alpha   90.00
_cell.angle_beta   90.00
_cell.angle_gamma   90.00
#
_symmetry.space_group_name_H-M   'P 1'
#
loop_
_entity.id
_entity.type
_entity.pdbx_description
1 polymer ?
#
loop_
_entity_poly.entity_id
_entity_poly.type
_entity_poly.pdbx_seq_one_letter_code
_entity_poly.pdbx_strand_id
1 'polypeptide(L)'
;MKNTIVLVCLLLLMSPLFAQQPDLCSDGFAIHRAEIGDLKSPFQNGQMTNPSELKDTLRLSVQDCIDLALENNIELKNSQLEIDKARATKKEAQTAYLPTITAQALAFDALNPMLTFGIDDIDNAQLRQILYTLYAEYGANMGLDKEYSFVQNGVILNAMATEPIYAGGRIRNGNKLAKLGIEASEYQEKVKEDEVKLQTETLYWQIIALEEKNATLDYLDRLLDTLDKDLAGAIEAGLAMPTDQYKLRVKQNESQLNRKKLTDGITLLKMLLAQYIGADWQTMTLTDSLGIETEPTAYFQAAETAVISRNESHLLDLSLKAEDLKKKMTLGEALPSLMVGGSASYNTILEHSKPNALVFAMLQVPITDWHKTSIKLKKHDLDAEMAENTRRDLTEKMVLQTNQAWFNLEQSWLRISMAKTALRDAEANLKITEDYYEAGLVALSDVLEAQTLLKQSRDELTDSRVEYRISLVKYKQMTKY
;
A
#
# COMPACT_ATOMS: atom_id res chain seq x y z
N MET A 1 41.63 -28.50 -30.54
CA MET A 1 41.78 -28.82 -29.11
C MET A 1 42.45 -27.72 -28.25
N LYS A 2 43.23 -26.80 -28.81
CA LYS A 2 43.82 -25.66 -28.05
C LYS A 2 42.83 -24.54 -27.72
N ASN A 3 41.80 -24.35 -28.55
CA ASN A 3 40.83 -23.24 -28.37
C ASN A 3 39.75 -23.49 -27.32
N THR A 4 39.45 -24.74 -26.98
CA THR A 4 38.50 -25.09 -25.93
C THR A 4 39.05 -24.81 -24.52
N ILE A 5 40.37 -24.87 -24.37
CA ILE A 5 41.08 -24.60 -23.12
C ILE A 5 41.07 -23.10 -22.80
N VAL A 6 41.12 -22.22 -23.82
CA VAL A 6 41.08 -20.75 -23.64
C VAL A 6 39.70 -20.29 -23.17
N LEU A 7 38.63 -20.89 -23.68
CA LEU A 7 37.27 -20.56 -23.26
C LEU A 7 36.99 -20.97 -21.79
N VAL A 8 37.54 -22.13 -21.39
CA VAL A 8 37.41 -22.62 -19.99
C VAL A 8 38.30 -21.79 -19.05
N CYS A 9 39.48 -21.35 -19.48
CA CYS A 9 40.35 -20.47 -18.71
C CYS A 9 39.77 -19.03 -18.56
N LEU A 10 39.04 -18.52 -19.55
CA LEU A 10 38.35 -17.20 -19.42
C LEU A 10 37.19 -17.26 -18.46
N LEU A 11 36.45 -18.36 -18.41
CA LEU A 11 35.40 -18.60 -17.41
C LEU A 11 35.95 -18.79 -15.98
N LEU A 12 37.18 -19.32 -15.85
CA LEU A 12 37.85 -19.50 -14.56
C LEU A 12 38.59 -18.25 -14.06
N LEU A 13 38.95 -17.32 -14.95
CA LEU A 13 39.57 -16.03 -14.55
C LEU A 13 38.56 -14.96 -14.12
N MET A 14 37.27 -15.14 -14.41
CA MET A 14 36.21 -14.28 -13.87
C MET A 14 35.75 -14.71 -12.48
N SER A 15 36.11 -15.88 -11.99
CA SER A 15 35.71 -16.40 -10.70
C SER A 15 36.30 -15.69 -9.46
N PRO A 16 37.47 -15.04 -9.45
CA PRO A 16 37.94 -14.38 -8.24
C PRO A 16 37.43 -12.94 -8.01
N LEU A 17 36.85 -12.27 -9.04
CA LEU A 17 36.29 -10.93 -8.85
C LEU A 17 34.86 -10.95 -8.29
N PHE A 18 34.15 -12.07 -8.42
CA PHE A 18 32.84 -12.28 -7.80
C PHE A 18 32.89 -12.95 -6.42
N ALA A 19 34.06 -13.45 -6.01
CA ALA A 19 34.22 -14.15 -4.75
C ALA A 19 34.48 -13.24 -3.54
N GLN A 20 34.52 -11.91 -3.71
CA GLN A 20 34.71 -10.95 -2.63
C GLN A 20 33.47 -10.10 -2.26
N GLN A 21 32.31 -10.48 -2.76
CA GLN A 21 31.03 -10.00 -2.21
C GLN A 21 30.13 -11.18 -1.88
N PRO A 22 30.26 -11.79 -0.70
CA PRO A 22 29.38 -12.89 -0.30
C PRO A 22 27.94 -12.46 0.04
N ASP A 23 27.63 -11.16 0.03
CA ASP A 23 26.38 -10.66 0.62
C ASP A 23 25.32 -10.16 -0.39
N LEU A 24 25.53 -10.31 -1.71
CA LEU A 24 24.57 -9.80 -2.73
C LEU A 24 23.76 -10.88 -3.48
N CYS A 25 24.01 -12.17 -3.23
CA CYS A 25 23.26 -13.28 -3.84
C CYS A 25 22.66 -14.28 -2.85
N SER A 26 22.84 -14.11 -1.53
CA SER A 26 22.22 -14.99 -0.53
C SER A 26 20.88 -14.46 0.01
N ASP A 27 20.55 -13.18 -0.20
CA ASP A 27 19.30 -12.59 0.30
C ASP A 27 18.14 -12.60 -0.70
N GLY A 28 18.32 -13.19 -1.86
CA GLY A 28 17.31 -13.19 -2.93
C GLY A 28 16.21 -14.25 -2.82
N PHE A 29 16.32 -15.28 -1.99
CA PHE A 29 15.29 -16.35 -1.84
C PHE A 29 15.34 -17.08 -0.49
N ALA A 30 15.83 -16.47 0.56
CA ALA A 30 15.38 -16.82 1.89
C ALA A 30 14.08 -16.05 2.09
N ILE A 31 12.94 -16.68 1.77
CA ILE A 31 11.73 -16.42 2.54
C ILE A 31 12.23 -16.61 3.98
N HIS A 32 12.45 -15.51 4.68
CA HIS A 32 12.41 -15.53 6.11
C HIS A 32 11.05 -16.19 6.39
N ARG A 33 11.10 -17.45 6.73
CA ARG A 33 10.11 -18.07 7.56
C ARG A 33 10.26 -17.31 8.87
N ALA A 34 9.73 -16.05 8.87
CA ALA A 34 9.34 -15.41 10.10
C ALA A 34 8.60 -16.54 10.80
N GLU A 35 9.07 -16.91 11.95
CA GLU A 35 8.34 -17.74 12.88
C GLU A 35 6.93 -17.17 12.88
N ILE A 36 6.07 -17.81 12.11
CA ILE A 36 4.64 -17.80 12.37
C ILE A 36 4.63 -18.52 13.70
N GLY A 37 4.85 -17.73 14.77
CA GLY A 37 4.66 -18.18 16.12
C GLY A 37 3.30 -18.84 16.10
N ASP A 38 3.25 -20.09 16.48
CA ASP A 38 2.09 -20.95 16.47
C ASP A 38 0.78 -20.16 16.52
N LEU A 39 0.20 -19.83 15.37
CA LEU A 39 -1.22 -19.53 15.26
C LEU A 39 -1.93 -20.82 15.62
N LYS A 40 -2.01 -21.09 16.92
CA LYS A 40 -2.87 -22.14 17.45
C LYS A 40 -4.28 -21.79 17.01
N SER A 41 -4.74 -22.50 15.98
CA SER A 41 -6.13 -22.50 15.59
C SER A 41 -6.96 -22.70 16.87
N PRO A 42 -7.94 -21.84 17.17
CA PRO A 42 -8.79 -22.00 18.36
C PRO A 42 -9.65 -23.28 18.31
N PHE A 43 -9.53 -24.09 17.26
CA PHE A 43 -10.30 -25.32 17.00
C PHE A 43 -9.47 -26.61 17.03
N GLN A 44 -8.28 -26.63 17.62
CA GLN A 44 -7.62 -27.90 17.91
C GLN A 44 -8.16 -28.48 19.20
N ASN A 45 -8.94 -29.57 19.05
CA ASN A 45 -9.45 -30.47 20.05
C ASN A 45 -10.42 -29.86 21.08
N GLY A 46 -11.73 -30.12 20.87
CA GLY A 46 -12.90 -29.90 21.72
C GLY A 46 -12.79 -30.06 23.25
N GLN A 47 -11.71 -29.61 23.85
CA GLN A 47 -11.55 -29.39 25.28
C GLN A 47 -11.31 -27.94 25.55
N MET A 48 -12.32 -27.25 26.08
CA MET A 48 -12.15 -25.94 26.75
C MET A 48 -11.08 -26.13 27.82
N THR A 49 -9.92 -25.53 27.62
CA THR A 49 -8.91 -25.40 28.68
C THR A 49 -9.51 -24.56 29.81
N ASN A 50 -9.36 -25.03 31.03
CA ASN A 50 -9.86 -24.41 32.25
C ASN A 50 -9.47 -22.91 32.32
N PRO A 51 -10.39 -22.00 32.70
CA PRO A 51 -10.13 -20.58 32.84
C PRO A 51 -9.51 -20.23 34.21
N SER A 52 -8.35 -20.74 34.53
CA SER A 52 -7.72 -20.50 35.83
C SER A 52 -6.27 -20.01 35.78
N GLU A 53 -5.85 -19.35 34.71
CA GLU A 53 -4.74 -18.41 34.75
C GLU A 53 -5.35 -17.01 34.51
N LEU A 54 -5.34 -16.17 35.54
CA LEU A 54 -5.59 -14.74 35.46
C LEU A 54 -4.54 -14.13 34.50
N LYS A 55 -4.82 -14.20 33.18
CA LYS A 55 -4.15 -13.33 32.24
C LYS A 55 -4.57 -11.90 32.61
N ASP A 56 -3.63 -11.02 32.86
CA ASP A 56 -3.89 -9.60 33.09
C ASP A 56 -4.81 -9.09 31.99
N THR A 57 -6.01 -8.64 32.38
CA THR A 57 -6.97 -8.08 31.44
C THR A 57 -6.45 -6.75 30.95
N LEU A 58 -6.18 -6.66 29.67
CA LEU A 58 -5.75 -5.45 28.98
C LEU A 58 -6.95 -4.51 28.85
N ARG A 59 -6.99 -3.47 29.68
CA ARG A 59 -8.05 -2.44 29.60
C ARG A 59 -7.63 -1.37 28.62
N LEU A 60 -8.42 -1.17 27.58
CA LEU A 60 -8.13 -0.25 26.50
C LEU A 60 -9.23 0.81 26.35
N SER A 61 -8.83 2.06 26.35
CA SER A 61 -9.65 3.17 25.86
C SER A 61 -9.58 3.24 24.32
N VAL A 62 -10.43 4.05 23.72
CA VAL A 62 -10.38 4.29 22.27
C VAL A 62 -9.02 4.87 21.86
N GLN A 63 -8.42 5.74 22.69
CA GLN A 63 -7.11 6.33 22.40
C GLN A 63 -6.00 5.29 22.47
N ASP A 64 -6.01 4.39 23.46
CA ASP A 64 -5.03 3.31 23.56
C ASP A 64 -5.11 2.39 22.32
N CYS A 65 -6.32 2.10 21.83
CA CYS A 65 -6.50 1.31 20.61
C CYS A 65 -5.95 2.03 19.36
N ILE A 66 -6.14 3.36 19.26
CA ILE A 66 -5.58 4.15 18.16
C ILE A 66 -4.05 4.11 18.21
N ASP A 67 -3.45 4.34 19.38
CA ASP A 67 -2.00 4.37 19.53
C ASP A 67 -1.38 3.00 19.18
N LEU A 68 -1.98 1.91 19.66
CA LEU A 68 -1.57 0.55 19.29
C LEU A 68 -1.76 0.26 17.78
N ALA A 69 -2.85 0.74 17.18
CA ALA A 69 -3.08 0.60 15.74
C ALA A 69 -2.01 1.32 14.94
N LEU A 70 -1.64 2.55 15.32
CA LEU A 70 -0.59 3.32 14.65
C LEU A 70 0.78 2.64 14.76
N GLU A 71 1.06 1.94 15.87
CA GLU A 71 2.33 1.22 16.06
C GLU A 71 2.34 -0.13 15.33
N ASN A 72 1.24 -0.87 15.36
CA ASN A 72 1.24 -2.28 14.98
C ASN A 72 0.60 -2.59 13.63
N ASN A 73 -0.19 -1.67 13.07
CA ASN A 73 -0.93 -1.92 11.84
C ASN A 73 0.00 -2.22 10.66
N ILE A 74 -0.29 -3.30 9.94
CA ILE A 74 0.54 -3.77 8.81
C ILE A 74 0.52 -2.78 7.64
N GLU A 75 -0.62 -2.11 7.40
CA GLU A 75 -0.73 -1.14 6.30
C GLU A 75 0.16 0.08 6.55
N LEU A 76 0.28 0.55 7.80
CA LEU A 76 1.20 1.64 8.15
C LEU A 76 2.67 1.20 8.07
N LYS A 77 2.98 0.00 8.53
CA LYS A 77 4.33 -0.57 8.35
C LYS A 77 4.70 -0.65 6.86
N ASN A 78 3.77 -1.06 6.01
CA ASN A 78 3.99 -1.06 4.55
C ASN A 78 4.14 0.35 3.98
N SER A 79 3.36 1.34 4.46
CA SER A 79 3.52 2.74 4.04
C SER A 79 4.91 3.29 4.39
N GLN A 80 5.45 2.94 5.56
CA GLN A 80 6.81 3.31 5.94
C GLN A 80 7.86 2.67 5.02
N LEU A 81 7.66 1.41 4.62
CA LEU A 81 8.53 0.75 3.63
C LEU A 81 8.44 1.42 2.24
N GLU A 82 7.28 1.92 1.84
CA GLU A 82 7.15 2.70 0.59
C GLU A 82 7.91 4.03 0.67
N ILE A 83 7.95 4.71 1.82
CA ILE A 83 8.82 5.89 2.02
C ILE A 83 10.30 5.50 1.89
N ASP A 84 10.73 4.41 2.52
CA ASP A 84 12.11 3.95 2.42
C ASP A 84 12.48 3.54 0.99
N LYS A 85 11.58 2.94 0.25
CA LYS A 85 11.71 2.65 -1.18
C LYS A 85 11.82 3.95 -2.01
N ALA A 86 11.02 4.97 -1.72
CA ALA A 86 11.15 6.28 -2.37
C ALA A 86 12.51 6.95 -2.05
N ARG A 87 12.99 6.81 -0.81
CA ARG A 87 14.35 7.25 -0.41
C ARG A 87 15.45 6.50 -1.17
N ALA A 88 15.30 5.19 -1.36
CA ALA A 88 16.21 4.38 -2.17
C ALA A 88 16.18 4.82 -3.65
N THR A 89 15.00 5.07 -4.24
CA THR A 89 14.85 5.63 -5.58
C THR A 89 15.54 6.99 -5.74
N LYS A 90 15.47 7.84 -4.70
CA LYS A 90 16.23 9.11 -4.72
C LYS A 90 17.74 8.87 -4.70
N LYS A 91 18.24 7.92 -3.89
CA LYS A 91 19.67 7.55 -3.90
C LYS A 91 20.08 7.00 -5.27
N GLU A 92 19.26 6.14 -5.88
CA GLU A 92 19.46 5.65 -7.24
C GLU A 92 19.53 6.81 -8.26
N ALA A 93 18.59 7.77 -8.21
CA ALA A 93 18.65 8.95 -9.07
C ALA A 93 19.92 9.78 -8.88
N GLN A 94 20.52 9.78 -7.69
CA GLN A 94 21.78 10.44 -7.41
C GLN A 94 22.98 9.72 -8.06
N THR A 95 22.91 8.39 -8.23
CA THR A 95 24.01 7.67 -8.92
C THR A 95 24.16 8.04 -10.38
N ALA A 96 23.14 8.66 -10.99
CA ALA A 96 23.23 9.20 -12.35
C ALA A 96 24.25 10.36 -12.51
N TYR A 97 24.77 10.93 -11.40
CA TYR A 97 25.89 11.86 -11.41
C TYR A 97 27.26 11.19 -11.35
N LEU A 98 27.31 9.88 -11.07
CA LEU A 98 28.56 9.16 -10.87
C LEU A 98 29.03 8.52 -12.18
N PRO A 99 30.35 8.28 -12.35
CA PRO A 99 30.85 7.57 -13.50
C PRO A 99 30.27 6.16 -13.59
N THR A 100 29.84 5.78 -14.78
CA THR A 100 29.46 4.40 -15.10
C THR A 100 30.66 3.66 -15.64
N ILE A 101 31.05 2.56 -15.00
CA ILE A 101 32.16 1.71 -15.44
C ILE A 101 31.60 0.42 -16.02
N THR A 102 31.96 0.14 -17.26
CA THR A 102 31.57 -1.09 -17.97
C THR A 102 32.78 -1.84 -18.44
N ALA A 103 32.78 -3.17 -18.34
CA ALA A 103 33.80 -4.04 -18.91
C ALA A 103 33.12 -4.99 -19.89
N GLN A 104 33.71 -5.16 -21.05
CA GLN A 104 33.22 -6.03 -22.13
C GLN A 104 34.34 -6.96 -22.60
N ALA A 105 34.03 -8.21 -22.83
CA ALA A 105 34.92 -9.20 -23.43
C ALA A 105 34.19 -9.82 -24.62
N LEU A 106 34.83 -9.80 -25.79
CA LEU A 106 34.34 -10.43 -26.99
C LEU A 106 35.41 -11.42 -27.47
N ALA A 107 35.07 -12.68 -27.61
CA ALA A 107 35.88 -13.69 -28.29
C ALA A 107 35.13 -14.14 -29.54
N PHE A 108 35.79 -14.19 -30.66
CA PHE A 108 35.20 -14.63 -31.93
C PHE A 108 36.13 -15.53 -32.72
N ASP A 109 35.55 -16.41 -33.51
CA ASP A 109 36.22 -17.27 -34.49
C ASP A 109 35.36 -17.28 -35.76
N ALA A 110 35.86 -16.71 -36.84
CA ALA A 110 35.14 -16.57 -38.08
C ALA A 110 35.46 -17.72 -39.02
N LEU A 111 34.46 -18.21 -39.73
CA LEU A 111 34.66 -19.28 -40.75
C LEU A 111 35.62 -18.88 -41.85
N ASN A 112 35.60 -17.61 -42.23
CA ASN A 112 36.54 -17.01 -43.20
C ASN A 112 37.15 -15.74 -42.57
N PRO A 113 38.38 -15.36 -42.91
CA PRO A 113 39.00 -14.12 -42.46
C PRO A 113 38.11 -12.93 -42.80
N MET A 114 37.93 -12.01 -41.82
CA MET A 114 37.13 -10.79 -42.03
C MET A 114 37.85 -9.71 -42.83
N LEU A 115 39.18 -9.79 -42.89
CA LEU A 115 40.02 -8.87 -43.65
C LEU A 115 41.09 -9.68 -44.33
N THR A 116 41.19 -9.61 -45.67
CA THR A 116 42.27 -10.16 -46.47
C THR A 116 42.92 -9.02 -47.25
N PHE A 117 44.18 -9.09 -47.43
CA PHE A 117 44.93 -8.17 -48.28
C PHE A 117 45.90 -8.97 -49.18
N GLY A 118 45.66 -8.87 -50.46
CA GLY A 118 46.41 -9.59 -51.47
C GLY A 118 47.01 -8.67 -52.52
N ILE A 119 47.88 -9.26 -53.40
CA ILE A 119 48.41 -8.51 -54.50
C ILE A 119 47.32 -8.04 -55.47
N ASP A 120 46.17 -8.72 -55.47
CA ASP A 120 45.00 -8.40 -56.30
C ASP A 120 44.26 -7.13 -55.80
N ASP A 121 44.39 -6.77 -54.54
CA ASP A 121 43.76 -5.57 -53.94
C ASP A 121 44.49 -4.26 -54.26
N ILE A 122 45.59 -4.35 -54.97
CA ILE A 122 46.37 -3.17 -55.34
C ILE A 122 45.83 -2.59 -56.64
N ASP A 123 45.27 -1.37 -56.55
CA ASP A 123 44.60 -0.66 -57.65
C ASP A 123 45.53 -0.36 -58.83
N ASN A 124 46.82 -0.09 -58.56
CA ASN A 124 47.77 0.22 -59.60
C ASN A 124 48.20 -1.07 -60.37
N ALA A 125 47.70 -1.18 -61.59
CA ALA A 125 47.96 -2.32 -62.45
C ALA A 125 49.47 -2.60 -62.75
N GLN A 126 50.30 -1.57 -62.84
CA GLN A 126 51.74 -1.75 -63.08
C GLN A 126 52.42 -2.23 -61.80
N LEU A 127 52.12 -1.71 -60.69
CA LEU A 127 52.66 -2.14 -59.40
C LEU A 127 52.17 -3.57 -59.06
N ARG A 128 50.93 -3.89 -59.33
CA ARG A 128 50.39 -5.26 -59.18
C ARG A 128 51.16 -6.27 -60.05
N GLN A 129 51.41 -5.91 -61.30
CA GLN A 129 52.20 -6.77 -62.26
C GLN A 129 53.63 -6.99 -61.76
N ILE A 130 54.31 -5.95 -61.30
CA ILE A 130 55.64 -6.04 -60.71
C ILE A 130 55.64 -6.94 -59.49
N LEU A 131 54.68 -6.81 -58.61
CA LEU A 131 54.54 -7.64 -57.38
C LEU A 131 54.24 -9.09 -57.73
N TYR A 132 53.43 -9.36 -58.76
CA TYR A 132 53.19 -10.70 -59.23
C TYR A 132 54.50 -11.35 -59.84
N THR A 133 55.29 -10.59 -60.57
CA THR A 133 56.57 -11.08 -61.12
C THR A 133 57.57 -11.37 -60.00
N LEU A 134 57.71 -10.47 -59.05
CA LEU A 134 58.55 -10.64 -57.86
C LEU A 134 58.09 -11.81 -56.98
N TYR A 135 56.79 -11.98 -56.82
CA TYR A 135 56.22 -13.10 -56.09
C TYR A 135 56.49 -14.44 -56.78
N ALA A 136 56.34 -14.50 -58.11
CA ALA A 136 56.61 -15.70 -58.91
C ALA A 136 58.07 -16.08 -58.86
N GLU A 137 59.00 -15.11 -58.82
CA GLU A 137 60.43 -15.33 -58.83
C GLU A 137 61.04 -15.65 -57.46
N TYR A 138 60.55 -14.97 -56.44
CA TYR A 138 61.13 -15.05 -55.09
C TYR A 138 60.10 -15.45 -53.97
N GLY A 139 58.82 -15.35 -54.23
CA GLY A 139 57.80 -15.52 -53.18
C GLY A 139 57.79 -16.93 -52.57
N ALA A 140 57.85 -17.93 -53.34
CA ALA A 140 57.88 -19.34 -52.89
C ALA A 140 59.14 -19.68 -52.07
N ASN A 141 60.29 -19.06 -52.42
CA ASN A 141 61.54 -19.27 -51.70
C ASN A 141 61.67 -18.43 -50.41
N MET A 142 60.91 -17.35 -50.31
CA MET A 142 60.88 -16.45 -49.12
C MET A 142 59.69 -16.74 -48.17
N GLY A 143 58.84 -17.74 -48.51
CA GLY A 143 57.69 -18.07 -47.68
C GLY A 143 56.64 -16.94 -47.61
N LEU A 144 56.52 -16.13 -48.69
CA LEU A 144 55.53 -15.07 -48.81
C LEU A 144 54.21 -15.67 -49.34
N ASP A 145 53.08 -15.29 -48.74
CA ASP A 145 51.77 -15.67 -49.25
C ASP A 145 51.25 -14.60 -50.23
N LYS A 146 50.48 -15.03 -51.26
CA LYS A 146 49.82 -14.08 -52.18
C LYS A 146 48.76 -13.20 -51.51
N GLU A 147 48.20 -13.74 -50.52
CA GLU A 147 47.12 -13.10 -49.77
C GLU A 147 47.36 -13.28 -48.26
N TYR A 148 47.40 -12.20 -47.57
CA TYR A 148 47.52 -12.20 -46.12
C TYR A 148 46.12 -12.06 -45.50
N SER A 149 45.81 -12.97 -44.63
CA SER A 149 44.54 -13.04 -43.96
C SER A 149 44.64 -12.47 -42.54
N PHE A 150 43.79 -11.50 -42.24
CA PHE A 150 43.76 -10.86 -40.95
C PHE A 150 42.37 -11.04 -40.32
N VAL A 151 42.28 -10.96 -39.01
CA VAL A 151 41.02 -10.91 -38.28
C VAL A 151 40.16 -12.18 -38.53
N GLN A 152 40.74 -13.37 -38.37
CA GLN A 152 39.96 -14.61 -38.41
C GLN A 152 39.43 -15.00 -37.01
N ASN A 153 40.25 -14.84 -36.00
CA ASN A 153 39.89 -15.09 -34.63
C ASN A 153 40.53 -14.04 -33.71
N GLY A 154 39.97 -13.88 -32.53
CA GLY A 154 40.54 -12.94 -31.57
C GLY A 154 39.72 -12.74 -30.31
N VAL A 155 40.34 -12.07 -29.36
CA VAL A 155 39.73 -11.63 -28.15
C VAL A 155 39.87 -10.11 -28.05
N ILE A 156 38.78 -9.42 -27.76
CA ILE A 156 38.73 -8.00 -27.48
C ILE A 156 38.28 -7.84 -26.03
N LEU A 157 39.12 -7.23 -25.22
CA LEU A 157 38.77 -6.81 -23.86
C LEU A 157 38.67 -5.28 -23.85
N ASN A 158 37.60 -4.73 -23.33
CA ASN A 158 37.41 -3.28 -23.23
C ASN A 158 36.83 -2.94 -21.88
N ALA A 159 37.44 -2.01 -21.15
CA ALA A 159 36.92 -1.41 -19.97
C ALA A 159 36.72 0.09 -20.24
N MET A 160 35.52 0.61 -19.98
CA MET A 160 35.17 2.03 -20.26
C MET A 160 34.51 2.65 -19.03
N ALA A 161 34.98 3.81 -18.64
CA ALA A 161 34.35 4.67 -17.64
C ALA A 161 33.81 5.91 -18.33
N THR A 162 32.55 6.27 -18.08
CA THR A 162 31.92 7.48 -18.63
C THR A 162 31.17 8.21 -17.55
N GLU A 163 31.31 9.55 -17.52
CA GLU A 163 30.66 10.45 -16.58
C GLU A 163 29.92 11.56 -17.35
N PRO A 164 28.61 11.76 -17.13
CA PRO A 164 27.85 12.85 -17.72
C PRO A 164 28.13 14.15 -16.97
N ILE A 165 28.83 15.09 -17.61
CA ILE A 165 29.07 16.45 -17.06
C ILE A 165 27.84 17.31 -17.22
N TYR A 166 27.15 17.19 -18.36
CA TYR A 166 25.91 17.88 -18.63
C TYR A 166 24.97 17.01 -19.47
N ALA A 167 23.75 16.82 -19.04
CA ALA A 167 22.76 16.01 -19.71
C ALA A 167 21.44 16.78 -19.98
N GLY A 168 21.55 18.03 -20.42
CA GLY A 168 20.36 18.87 -20.67
C GLY A 168 19.48 19.12 -19.45
N GLY A 169 20.02 19.01 -18.24
CA GLY A 169 19.26 19.15 -16.99
C GLY A 169 18.43 17.93 -16.58
N ARG A 170 18.44 16.83 -17.35
CA ARG A 170 17.66 15.62 -17.08
C ARG A 170 17.98 15.00 -15.72
N ILE A 171 19.27 14.84 -15.39
CA ILE A 171 19.72 14.26 -14.12
C ILE A 171 19.25 15.13 -12.94
N ARG A 172 19.39 16.47 -13.06
CA ARG A 172 18.91 17.40 -12.03
C ARG A 172 17.41 17.33 -11.81
N ASN A 173 16.60 17.30 -12.90
CA ASN A 173 15.14 17.23 -12.80
C ASN A 173 14.67 15.85 -12.38
N GLY A 174 15.36 14.76 -12.78
CA GLY A 174 15.11 13.41 -12.29
C GLY A 174 15.33 13.30 -10.78
N ASN A 175 16.41 13.90 -10.24
CA ASN A 175 16.65 13.96 -8.81
C ASN A 175 15.59 14.78 -8.05
N LYS A 176 15.06 15.86 -8.65
CA LYS A 176 13.94 16.63 -8.08
C LYS A 176 12.65 15.81 -8.10
N LEU A 177 12.40 15.06 -9.18
CA LEU A 177 11.24 14.19 -9.29
C LEU A 177 11.30 13.07 -8.25
N ALA A 178 12.47 12.46 -8.05
CA ALA A 178 12.65 11.44 -7.00
C ALA A 178 12.47 12.03 -5.58
N LYS A 179 12.91 13.29 -5.33
CA LYS A 179 12.62 13.98 -4.06
C LYS A 179 11.12 14.21 -3.88
N LEU A 180 10.42 14.63 -4.93
CA LEU A 180 8.98 14.81 -4.92
C LEU A 180 8.25 13.49 -4.62
N GLY A 181 8.78 12.37 -5.10
CA GLY A 181 8.29 11.03 -4.78
C GLY A 181 8.33 10.70 -3.29
N ILE A 182 9.38 11.13 -2.57
CA ILE A 182 9.42 10.99 -1.10
C ILE A 182 8.31 11.80 -0.44
N GLU A 183 8.16 13.08 -0.82
CA GLU A 183 7.11 13.95 -0.28
C GLU A 183 5.71 13.36 -0.54
N ALA A 184 5.48 12.76 -1.71
CA ALA A 184 4.23 12.10 -2.04
C ALA A 184 3.99 10.86 -1.15
N SER A 185 5.00 10.02 -0.93
CA SER A 185 4.90 8.85 -0.05
C SER A 185 4.61 9.24 1.40
N GLU A 186 5.21 10.35 1.90
CA GLU A 186 4.95 10.87 3.25
C GLU A 186 3.50 11.39 3.41
N TYR A 187 2.91 12.00 2.38
CA TYR A 187 1.49 12.38 2.41
C TYR A 187 0.56 11.18 2.28
N GLN A 188 0.95 10.16 1.49
CA GLN A 188 0.19 8.89 1.40
C GLN A 188 0.16 8.16 2.74
N GLU A 189 1.28 8.14 3.48
CA GLU A 189 1.33 7.61 4.85
C GLU A 189 0.35 8.34 5.77
N LYS A 190 0.29 9.68 5.74
CA LYS A 190 -0.66 10.46 6.55
C LYS A 190 -2.12 10.17 6.19
N VAL A 191 -2.43 9.98 4.91
CA VAL A 191 -3.77 9.53 4.48
C VAL A 191 -4.08 8.16 5.07
N LYS A 192 -3.11 7.25 5.05
CA LYS A 192 -3.27 5.91 5.61
C LYS A 192 -3.41 5.92 7.14
N GLU A 193 -2.67 6.80 7.85
CA GLU A 193 -2.87 7.01 9.30
C GLU A 193 -4.30 7.46 9.62
N ASP A 194 -4.82 8.42 8.84
CA ASP A 194 -6.18 8.92 9.02
C ASP A 194 -7.22 7.80 8.81
N GLU A 195 -7.02 6.92 7.80
CA GLU A 195 -7.87 5.74 7.55
C GLU A 195 -7.79 4.74 8.71
N VAL A 196 -6.59 4.45 9.21
CA VAL A 196 -6.36 3.51 10.32
C VAL A 196 -7.03 4.01 11.59
N LYS A 197 -6.93 5.30 11.91
CA LYS A 197 -7.61 5.92 13.06
C LYS A 197 -9.13 5.76 12.95
N LEU A 198 -9.70 6.12 11.81
CA LEU A 198 -11.15 6.02 11.57
C LEU A 198 -11.65 4.57 11.70
N GLN A 199 -10.92 3.61 11.12
CA GLN A 199 -11.32 2.21 11.17
C GLN A 199 -11.22 1.65 12.59
N THR A 200 -10.17 2.00 13.33
CA THR A 200 -10.01 1.60 14.75
C THR A 200 -11.16 2.13 15.60
N GLU A 201 -11.48 3.41 15.49
CA GLU A 201 -12.60 4.00 16.23
C GLU A 201 -13.95 3.39 15.83
N THR A 202 -14.14 3.11 14.54
CA THR A 202 -15.36 2.47 14.05
C THR A 202 -15.54 1.08 14.67
N LEU A 203 -14.51 0.24 14.66
CA LEU A 203 -14.56 -1.09 15.27
C LEU A 203 -14.78 -1.00 16.78
N TYR A 204 -14.09 -0.08 17.45
CA TYR A 204 -14.22 0.15 18.89
C TYR A 204 -15.67 0.47 19.29
N TRP A 205 -16.27 1.48 18.67
CA TRP A 205 -17.63 1.91 19.00
C TRP A 205 -18.69 0.88 18.58
N GLN A 206 -18.44 0.09 17.54
CA GLN A 206 -19.34 -1.03 17.19
C GLN A 206 -19.33 -2.12 18.25
N ILE A 207 -18.17 -2.43 18.86
CA ILE A 207 -18.11 -3.38 19.97
C ILE A 207 -18.91 -2.86 21.17
N ILE A 208 -18.68 -1.61 21.57
CA ILE A 208 -19.42 -0.95 22.67
C ILE A 208 -20.93 -1.00 22.41
N ALA A 209 -21.37 -0.74 21.16
CA ALA A 209 -22.79 -0.84 20.81
C ALA A 209 -23.35 -2.23 21.05
N LEU A 210 -22.65 -3.29 20.65
CA LEU A 210 -23.12 -4.67 20.84
C LEU A 210 -23.10 -5.05 22.33
N GLU A 211 -22.14 -4.58 23.12
CA GLU A 211 -22.08 -4.82 24.56
C GLU A 211 -23.24 -4.13 25.27
N GLU A 212 -23.62 -2.90 24.90
CA GLU A 212 -24.82 -2.21 25.44
C GLU A 212 -26.12 -2.94 25.05
N LYS A 213 -26.24 -3.40 23.80
CA LYS A 213 -27.40 -4.21 23.36
C LYS A 213 -27.48 -5.53 24.10
N ASN A 214 -26.36 -6.15 24.43
CA ASN A 214 -26.34 -7.36 25.24
C ASN A 214 -26.83 -7.07 26.67
N ALA A 215 -26.43 -5.94 27.27
CA ALA A 215 -26.94 -5.52 28.59
C ALA A 215 -28.47 -5.24 28.55
N THR A 216 -28.98 -4.73 27.44
CA THR A 216 -30.43 -4.57 27.21
C THR A 216 -31.15 -5.93 27.22
N LEU A 217 -30.58 -6.94 26.56
CA LEU A 217 -31.14 -8.29 26.61
C LEU A 217 -31.11 -8.90 28.01
N ASP A 218 -30.07 -8.66 28.80
CA ASP A 218 -29.98 -9.12 30.19
C ASP A 218 -31.12 -8.53 31.07
N TYR A 219 -31.50 -7.29 30.80
CA TYR A 219 -32.63 -6.67 31.47
C TYR A 219 -33.96 -7.32 31.06
N LEU A 220 -34.19 -7.52 29.76
CA LEU A 220 -35.43 -8.10 29.22
C LEU A 220 -35.58 -9.59 29.57
N ASP A 221 -34.51 -10.36 29.59
CA ASP A 221 -34.55 -11.76 30.00
C ASP A 221 -34.99 -11.91 31.45
N ARG A 222 -34.50 -11.04 32.37
CA ARG A 222 -34.96 -11.00 33.76
C ARG A 222 -36.45 -10.67 33.87
N LEU A 223 -36.96 -9.82 32.99
CA LEU A 223 -38.39 -9.52 32.94
C LEU A 223 -39.21 -10.68 32.44
N LEU A 224 -38.75 -11.37 31.37
CA LEU A 224 -39.38 -12.62 30.86
C LEU A 224 -39.39 -13.76 31.92
N ASP A 225 -38.32 -13.90 32.71
CA ASP A 225 -38.20 -14.88 33.77
C ASP A 225 -39.19 -14.59 34.93
N THR A 226 -39.43 -13.30 35.24
CA THR A 226 -40.43 -12.88 36.23
C THR A 226 -41.83 -13.23 35.72
N LEU A 227 -42.15 -12.86 34.49
CA LEU A 227 -43.42 -13.16 33.85
C LEU A 227 -43.70 -14.68 33.77
N ASP A 228 -42.67 -15.52 33.54
CA ASP A 228 -42.84 -16.99 33.48
C ASP A 228 -43.26 -17.55 34.84
N LYS A 229 -42.70 -17.05 35.95
CA LYS A 229 -43.06 -17.46 37.30
C LYS A 229 -44.48 -17.03 37.66
N ASP A 230 -44.84 -15.76 37.37
CA ASP A 230 -46.16 -15.21 37.68
C ASP A 230 -47.23 -15.90 36.84
N LEU A 231 -46.98 -16.19 35.56
CA LEU A 231 -47.87 -16.90 34.66
C LEU A 231 -48.08 -18.33 35.09
N ALA A 232 -47.06 -19.05 35.56
CA ALA A 232 -47.19 -20.42 36.07
C ALA A 232 -48.17 -20.47 37.26
N GLY A 233 -48.04 -19.53 38.23
CA GLY A 233 -48.97 -19.43 39.35
C GLY A 233 -50.38 -19.06 38.91
N ALA A 234 -50.52 -18.15 37.93
CA ALA A 234 -51.85 -17.77 37.41
C ALA A 234 -52.55 -18.91 36.66
N ILE A 235 -51.82 -19.79 35.94
CA ILE A 235 -52.37 -20.96 35.28
C ILE A 235 -52.85 -21.98 36.31
N GLU A 236 -52.06 -22.24 37.37
CA GLU A 236 -52.45 -23.13 38.46
C GLU A 236 -53.73 -22.64 39.18
N ALA A 237 -53.87 -21.34 39.31
CA ALA A 237 -55.06 -20.71 39.89
C ALA A 237 -56.25 -20.65 38.90
N GLY A 238 -56.09 -21.02 37.64
CA GLY A 238 -57.12 -20.95 36.59
C GLY A 238 -57.40 -19.55 36.09
N LEU A 239 -56.48 -18.59 36.36
CA LEU A 239 -56.60 -17.15 36.01
C LEU A 239 -55.95 -16.82 34.66
N ALA A 240 -55.11 -17.70 34.12
CA ALA A 240 -54.44 -17.51 32.82
C ALA A 240 -54.58 -18.73 31.93
N MET A 241 -54.42 -18.55 30.60
CA MET A 241 -54.52 -19.62 29.64
C MET A 241 -53.18 -20.36 29.45
N PRO A 242 -53.17 -21.71 29.36
CA PRO A 242 -51.95 -22.46 29.06
C PRO A 242 -51.25 -22.05 27.73
N THR A 243 -52.00 -21.47 26.78
CA THR A 243 -51.48 -20.95 25.52
C THR A 243 -50.50 -19.78 25.71
N ASP A 244 -50.66 -19.03 26.80
CA ASP A 244 -49.80 -17.87 27.08
C ASP A 244 -48.41 -18.32 27.51
N GLN A 245 -48.26 -19.46 28.17
CA GLN A 245 -46.98 -20.07 28.48
C GLN A 245 -46.20 -20.43 27.20
N TYR A 246 -46.88 -20.93 26.15
CA TYR A 246 -46.23 -21.20 24.89
C TYR A 246 -45.75 -19.95 24.16
N LYS A 247 -46.53 -18.85 24.21
CA LYS A 247 -46.11 -17.55 23.67
C LYS A 247 -44.87 -17.03 24.39
N LEU A 248 -44.82 -17.11 25.72
CA LEU A 248 -43.68 -16.70 26.49
C LEU A 248 -42.42 -17.51 26.18
N ARG A 249 -42.53 -18.84 26.05
CA ARG A 249 -41.43 -19.72 25.66
C ARG A 249 -40.90 -19.39 24.28
N VAL A 250 -41.75 -19.04 23.32
CA VAL A 250 -41.30 -18.57 21.99
C VAL A 250 -40.45 -17.30 22.12
N LYS A 251 -40.87 -16.33 22.97
CA LYS A 251 -40.12 -15.12 23.23
C LYS A 251 -38.78 -15.37 23.93
N GLN A 252 -38.75 -16.28 24.91
CA GLN A 252 -37.51 -16.69 25.59
C GLN A 252 -36.52 -17.33 24.59
N ASN A 253 -37.00 -18.21 23.71
CA ASN A 253 -36.15 -18.82 22.67
C ASN A 253 -35.62 -17.78 21.67
N GLU A 254 -36.44 -16.80 21.28
CA GLU A 254 -36.02 -15.67 20.43
C GLU A 254 -34.92 -14.83 21.12
N SER A 255 -35.09 -14.56 22.41
CA SER A 255 -34.08 -13.81 23.18
C SER A 255 -32.77 -14.58 23.28
N GLN A 256 -32.81 -15.89 23.57
CA GLN A 256 -31.60 -16.73 23.60
C GLN A 256 -30.86 -16.75 22.26
N LEU A 257 -31.58 -16.85 21.15
CA LEU A 257 -30.98 -16.76 19.81
C LEU A 257 -30.32 -15.39 19.55
N ASN A 258 -31.02 -14.32 19.95
CA ASN A 258 -30.48 -12.96 19.79
C ASN A 258 -29.23 -12.77 20.65
N ARG A 259 -29.23 -13.27 21.89
CA ARG A 259 -28.06 -13.28 22.78
C ARG A 259 -26.87 -13.99 22.13
N LYS A 260 -27.10 -15.18 21.55
CA LYS A 260 -26.03 -15.93 20.87
C LYS A 260 -25.47 -15.12 19.71
N LYS A 261 -26.32 -14.51 18.86
CA LYS A 261 -25.88 -13.65 17.75
C LYS A 261 -25.05 -12.46 18.22
N LEU A 262 -25.45 -11.78 19.31
CA LEU A 262 -24.71 -10.65 19.86
C LEU A 262 -23.35 -11.09 20.42
N THR A 263 -23.32 -12.18 21.19
CA THR A 263 -22.07 -12.71 21.77
C THR A 263 -21.06 -13.10 20.66
N ASP A 264 -21.54 -13.77 19.62
CA ASP A 264 -20.70 -14.13 18.46
C ASP A 264 -20.23 -12.89 17.71
N GLY A 265 -21.11 -11.90 17.53
CA GLY A 265 -20.77 -10.61 16.92
C GLY A 265 -19.72 -9.83 17.71
N ILE A 266 -19.86 -9.73 19.04
CA ILE A 266 -18.87 -9.11 19.93
C ILE A 266 -17.52 -9.82 19.79
N THR A 267 -17.54 -11.15 19.84
CA THR A 267 -16.32 -11.95 19.72
C THR A 267 -15.61 -11.72 18.39
N LEU A 268 -16.36 -11.72 17.29
CA LEU A 268 -15.81 -11.47 15.95
C LEU A 268 -15.22 -10.07 15.82
N LEU A 269 -15.94 -9.04 16.29
CA LEU A 269 -15.43 -7.66 16.24
C LEU A 269 -14.21 -7.46 17.14
N LYS A 270 -14.17 -8.12 18.33
CA LYS A 270 -12.97 -8.12 19.18
C LYS A 270 -11.78 -8.79 18.50
N MET A 271 -11.99 -9.89 17.79
CA MET A 271 -10.93 -10.53 16.99
C MET A 271 -10.43 -9.60 15.88
N LEU A 272 -11.34 -8.90 15.17
CA LEU A 272 -10.97 -7.95 14.11
C LEU A 272 -10.20 -6.75 14.68
N LEU A 273 -10.67 -6.16 15.77
CA LEU A 273 -9.97 -5.05 16.42
C LEU A 273 -8.59 -5.50 16.92
N ALA A 274 -8.51 -6.66 17.58
CA ALA A 274 -7.25 -7.21 18.09
C ALA A 274 -6.23 -7.47 16.98
N GLN A 275 -6.67 -8.01 15.84
CA GLN A 275 -5.82 -8.16 14.66
C GLN A 275 -5.31 -6.80 14.16
N TYR A 276 -6.17 -5.79 14.18
CA TYR A 276 -5.87 -4.46 13.65
C TYR A 276 -4.87 -3.69 14.51
N ILE A 277 -4.96 -3.86 15.86
CA ILE A 277 -4.10 -3.21 16.84
C ILE A 277 -2.91 -4.08 17.29
N GLY A 278 -2.84 -5.33 16.85
CA GLY A 278 -1.76 -6.26 17.24
C GLY A 278 -1.85 -6.78 18.67
N ALA A 279 -3.09 -6.90 19.25
CA ALA A 279 -3.34 -7.35 20.62
C ALA A 279 -3.97 -8.75 20.68
N ASP A 280 -4.08 -9.33 21.89
CA ASP A 280 -4.82 -10.58 22.11
C ASP A 280 -6.27 -10.27 22.49
N TRP A 281 -7.22 -10.67 21.62
CA TRP A 281 -8.65 -10.42 21.80
C TRP A 281 -9.23 -11.06 23.06
N GLN A 282 -8.63 -12.15 23.60
CA GLN A 282 -9.13 -12.87 24.78
C GLN A 282 -8.90 -12.08 26.07
N THR A 283 -7.88 -11.23 26.11
CA THR A 283 -7.52 -10.43 27.29
C THR A 283 -8.06 -9.01 27.21
N MET A 284 -8.62 -8.60 26.04
CA MET A 284 -9.03 -7.25 25.77
C MET A 284 -10.38 -6.91 26.40
N THR A 285 -10.43 -5.81 27.16
CA THR A 285 -11.64 -5.21 27.72
C THR A 285 -11.67 -3.75 27.36
N LEU A 286 -12.77 -3.28 26.76
CA LEU A 286 -12.95 -1.87 26.39
C LEU A 286 -13.50 -1.10 27.61
N THR A 287 -13.02 0.14 27.79
CA THR A 287 -13.32 0.91 29.03
C THR A 287 -14.27 2.06 28.83
N ASP A 288 -14.40 2.57 27.61
CA ASP A 288 -15.24 3.72 27.33
C ASP A 288 -16.73 3.32 27.26
N SER A 289 -17.59 4.29 27.51
CA SER A 289 -19.04 4.18 27.35
C SER A 289 -19.53 5.19 26.32
N LEU A 290 -20.71 4.97 25.77
CA LEU A 290 -21.42 5.93 24.93
C LEU A 290 -21.89 7.14 25.82
N GLY A 291 -20.93 8.03 26.12
CA GLY A 291 -21.11 9.13 27.05
C GLY A 291 -21.90 10.30 26.47
N ILE A 292 -21.76 11.48 27.14
CA ILE A 292 -22.46 12.73 26.76
C ILE A 292 -21.96 13.18 25.39
N GLU A 293 -22.90 13.42 24.49
CA GLU A 293 -22.66 13.93 23.15
C GLU A 293 -22.56 15.46 23.15
N THR A 294 -21.61 16.01 22.40
CA THR A 294 -21.46 17.47 22.19
C THR A 294 -22.20 17.86 20.92
N GLU A 295 -22.85 19.01 20.93
CA GLU A 295 -23.58 19.53 19.77
C GLU A 295 -22.64 19.74 18.58
N PRO A 296 -23.03 19.30 17.36
CA PRO A 296 -22.14 19.32 16.17
C PRO A 296 -21.74 20.73 15.73
N THR A 297 -22.56 21.76 16.02
CA THR A 297 -22.30 23.16 15.66
C THR A 297 -20.93 23.67 16.13
N ALA A 298 -20.40 23.13 17.24
CA ALA A 298 -19.08 23.46 17.76
C ALA A 298 -17.91 23.05 16.81
N TYR A 299 -18.15 22.14 15.90
CA TYR A 299 -17.14 21.59 15.00
C TYR A 299 -17.25 22.08 13.56
N PHE A 300 -18.23 22.94 13.28
CA PHE A 300 -18.48 23.38 11.90
C PHE A 300 -17.30 24.12 11.28
N GLN A 301 -16.94 23.70 10.07
CA GLN A 301 -15.97 24.37 9.19
C GLN A 301 -16.49 24.40 7.76
N ALA A 302 -16.25 25.51 7.04
CA ALA A 302 -16.58 25.59 5.62
C ALA A 302 -15.78 24.54 4.82
N ALA A 303 -16.48 23.75 4.03
CA ALA A 303 -15.87 22.62 3.29
C ALA A 303 -14.75 23.08 2.35
N GLU A 304 -14.92 24.26 1.70
CA GLU A 304 -13.93 24.82 0.79
C GLU A 304 -12.60 25.13 1.49
N THR A 305 -12.67 25.58 2.76
CA THR A 305 -11.49 25.88 3.58
C THR A 305 -10.84 24.58 4.10
N ALA A 306 -11.68 23.64 4.54
CA ALA A 306 -11.22 22.36 5.09
C ALA A 306 -10.44 21.52 4.04
N VAL A 307 -10.92 21.49 2.79
CA VAL A 307 -10.32 20.70 1.72
C VAL A 307 -8.89 21.13 1.39
N ILE A 308 -8.56 22.42 1.56
CA ILE A 308 -7.19 22.93 1.27
C ILE A 308 -6.15 22.27 2.19
N SER A 309 -6.50 21.98 3.44
CA SER A 309 -5.60 21.42 4.44
C SER A 309 -5.50 19.89 4.40
N ARG A 310 -6.28 19.22 3.54
CA ARG A 310 -6.29 17.76 3.44
C ARG A 310 -5.01 17.21 2.79
N ASN A 311 -4.55 16.07 3.27
CA ASN A 311 -3.37 15.37 2.73
C ASN A 311 -3.54 15.03 1.24
N GLU A 312 -4.76 14.68 0.83
CA GLU A 312 -5.09 14.37 -0.56
C GLU A 312 -4.95 15.60 -1.48
N SER A 313 -5.28 16.80 -1.00
CA SER A 313 -5.07 18.04 -1.78
C SER A 313 -3.58 18.29 -2.04
N HIS A 314 -2.73 18.03 -1.05
CA HIS A 314 -1.28 18.13 -1.24
C HIS A 314 -0.77 17.12 -2.27
N LEU A 315 -1.29 15.88 -2.28
CA LEU A 315 -0.93 14.88 -3.30
C LEU A 315 -1.29 15.33 -4.72
N LEU A 316 -2.43 16.00 -4.90
CA LEU A 316 -2.84 16.56 -6.19
C LEU A 316 -1.87 17.67 -6.66
N ASP A 317 -1.45 18.55 -5.75
CA ASP A 317 -0.46 19.58 -6.07
C ASP A 317 0.91 18.99 -6.41
N LEU A 318 1.34 17.92 -5.72
CA LEU A 318 2.56 17.20 -6.04
C LEU A 318 2.51 16.53 -7.42
N SER A 319 1.34 16.02 -7.83
CA SER A 319 1.17 15.42 -9.16
C SER A 319 1.37 16.43 -10.29
N LEU A 320 0.87 17.66 -10.15
CA LEU A 320 1.13 18.75 -11.11
C LEU A 320 2.60 19.12 -11.21
N LYS A 321 3.28 19.21 -10.05
CA LYS A 321 4.73 19.47 -10.02
C LYS A 321 5.52 18.35 -10.68
N ALA A 322 5.06 17.08 -10.54
CA ALA A 322 5.69 15.94 -11.19
C ALA A 322 5.61 16.04 -12.72
N GLU A 323 4.44 16.42 -13.29
CA GLU A 323 4.27 16.59 -14.72
C GLU A 323 5.16 17.73 -15.27
N ASP A 324 5.30 18.86 -14.57
CA ASP A 324 6.24 19.92 -14.94
C ASP A 324 7.70 19.44 -14.97
N LEU A 325 8.12 18.62 -13.99
CA LEU A 325 9.46 18.05 -13.98
C LEU A 325 9.67 17.03 -15.11
N LYS A 326 8.69 16.18 -15.41
CA LYS A 326 8.73 15.25 -16.57
C LYS A 326 8.87 16.02 -17.89
N LYS A 327 8.08 17.10 -18.07
CA LYS A 327 8.20 17.98 -19.23
C LYS A 327 9.61 18.57 -19.36
N LYS A 328 10.19 19.07 -18.26
CA LYS A 328 11.56 19.60 -18.23
C LYS A 328 12.62 18.54 -18.54
N MET A 329 12.40 17.29 -18.12
CA MET A 329 13.29 16.17 -18.49
C MET A 329 13.21 15.87 -19.99
N THR A 330 12.01 15.86 -20.56
CA THR A 330 11.82 15.67 -22.01
C THR A 330 12.43 16.82 -22.82
N LEU A 331 12.29 18.06 -22.38
CA LEU A 331 12.99 19.20 -22.99
C LEU A 331 14.51 18.99 -22.97
N GLY A 332 15.04 18.45 -21.89
CA GLY A 332 16.46 18.12 -21.74
C GLY A 332 16.98 17.10 -22.74
N GLU A 333 16.11 16.27 -23.35
CA GLU A 333 16.51 15.33 -24.42
C GLU A 333 16.91 16.05 -25.71
N ALA A 334 16.37 17.25 -25.97
CA ALA A 334 16.70 18.06 -27.13
C ALA A 334 17.86 19.02 -26.90
N LEU A 335 18.38 19.12 -25.67
CA LEU A 335 19.52 19.96 -25.35
C LEU A 335 20.84 19.22 -25.57
N PRO A 336 21.95 19.96 -25.86
CA PRO A 336 23.27 19.36 -25.91
C PRO A 336 23.59 18.56 -24.66
N SER A 337 24.34 17.46 -24.81
CA SER A 337 24.88 16.70 -23.68
C SER A 337 26.40 16.62 -23.79
N LEU A 338 27.09 16.73 -22.67
CA LEU A 338 28.54 16.62 -22.56
C LEU A 338 28.85 15.49 -21.59
N MET A 339 29.66 14.54 -22.05
CA MET A 339 30.23 13.48 -21.22
C MET A 339 31.74 13.46 -21.36
N VAL A 340 32.42 13.03 -20.31
CA VAL A 340 33.83 12.70 -20.32
C VAL A 340 33.99 11.22 -20.04
N GLY A 341 35.08 10.62 -20.55
CA GLY A 341 35.32 9.23 -20.30
C GLY A 341 36.75 8.82 -20.56
N GLY A 342 37.05 7.59 -20.17
CA GLY A 342 38.27 6.91 -20.48
C GLY A 342 37.99 5.47 -20.83
N SER A 343 38.76 4.89 -21.73
CA SER A 343 38.72 3.45 -22.00
C SER A 343 40.10 2.85 -22.00
N ALA A 344 40.17 1.59 -21.55
CA ALA A 344 41.34 0.74 -21.68
C ALA A 344 40.92 -0.49 -22.48
N SER A 345 41.68 -0.83 -23.52
CA SER A 345 41.40 -1.96 -24.39
C SER A 345 42.62 -2.83 -24.60
N TYR A 346 42.39 -4.11 -24.76
CA TYR A 346 43.37 -5.12 -25.17
C TYR A 346 42.73 -6.00 -26.24
N ASN A 347 43.44 -6.21 -27.34
CA ASN A 347 42.96 -7.09 -28.38
C ASN A 347 44.06 -8.00 -28.87
N THR A 348 43.69 -9.19 -29.32
CA THR A 348 44.60 -10.19 -29.89
C THR A 348 44.33 -10.44 -31.39
N ILE A 349 43.72 -9.47 -32.07
CA ILE A 349 43.31 -9.59 -33.47
C ILE A 349 44.51 -9.52 -34.40
N LEU A 350 45.53 -8.75 -34.03
CA LEU A 350 46.77 -8.59 -34.80
C LEU A 350 47.90 -9.27 -34.03
N GLU A 351 48.91 -9.76 -34.76
CA GLU A 351 50.06 -10.48 -34.20
C GLU A 351 50.84 -9.73 -33.10
N HIS A 352 50.72 -8.39 -33.07
CA HIS A 352 51.31 -7.50 -32.07
C HIS A 352 50.25 -6.82 -31.23
N SER A 353 49.57 -7.59 -30.39
CA SER A 353 48.58 -7.01 -29.46
C SER A 353 49.25 -6.17 -28.37
N LYS A 354 48.82 -4.93 -28.23
CA LYS A 354 49.28 -4.00 -27.19
C LYS A 354 48.07 -3.47 -26.43
N PRO A 355 48.18 -3.28 -25.11
CA PRO A 355 47.17 -2.56 -24.36
C PRO A 355 47.13 -1.11 -24.84
N ASN A 356 45.95 -0.59 -25.02
CA ASN A 356 45.71 0.79 -25.41
C ASN A 356 44.77 1.45 -24.38
N ALA A 357 44.99 2.72 -24.11
CA ALA A 357 44.12 3.54 -23.26
C ALA A 357 43.91 4.91 -23.89
N LEU A 358 42.71 5.42 -23.78
CA LEU A 358 42.36 6.76 -24.25
C LEU A 358 41.45 7.47 -23.25
N VAL A 359 41.54 8.81 -23.24
CA VAL A 359 40.61 9.67 -22.53
C VAL A 359 39.91 10.54 -23.58
N PHE A 360 38.63 10.75 -23.41
CA PHE A 360 37.84 11.50 -24.40
C PHE A 360 36.79 12.39 -23.70
N ALA A 361 36.42 13.45 -24.38
CA ALA A 361 35.22 14.22 -24.10
C ALA A 361 34.30 14.16 -25.32
N MET A 362 33.02 13.88 -25.09
CA MET A 362 32.02 13.75 -26.14
C MET A 362 30.93 14.79 -25.94
N LEU A 363 30.80 15.71 -26.89
CA LEU A 363 29.69 16.67 -26.98
C LEU A 363 28.69 16.11 -28.03
N GLN A 364 27.50 15.78 -27.59
CA GLN A 364 26.41 15.35 -28.45
C GLN A 364 25.39 16.48 -28.57
N VAL A 365 25.14 16.95 -29.79
CA VAL A 365 24.16 18.01 -30.09
C VAL A 365 23.12 17.42 -31.04
N PRO A 366 21.87 17.23 -30.59
CA PRO A 366 20.79 16.81 -31.50
C PRO A 366 20.52 17.97 -32.50
N ILE A 367 20.74 17.73 -33.81
CA ILE A 367 20.53 18.75 -34.84
C ILE A 367 19.10 18.69 -35.36
N THR A 368 18.56 17.50 -35.50
CA THR A 368 17.18 17.28 -35.93
C THR A 368 16.60 16.02 -35.29
N ASP A 369 15.36 16.08 -34.86
CA ASP A 369 14.59 14.96 -34.33
C ASP A 369 13.22 14.79 -35.04
N TRP A 370 13.06 15.46 -36.19
CA TRP A 370 11.81 15.44 -36.97
C TRP A 370 10.57 15.81 -36.16
N HIS A 371 10.68 16.84 -35.34
CA HIS A 371 9.64 17.32 -34.41
C HIS A 371 9.25 16.36 -33.28
N LYS A 372 9.98 15.28 -33.06
CA LYS A 372 9.70 14.29 -32.02
C LYS A 372 9.61 14.93 -30.63
N THR A 373 10.57 15.78 -30.26
CA THR A 373 10.57 16.49 -28.98
C THR A 373 9.38 17.43 -28.87
N SER A 374 9.06 18.20 -29.93
CA SER A 374 7.88 19.07 -29.95
C SER A 374 6.58 18.31 -29.71
N ILE A 375 6.44 17.14 -30.33
CA ILE A 375 5.28 16.27 -30.13
C ILE A 375 5.24 15.73 -28.69
N LYS A 376 6.40 15.30 -28.13
CA LYS A 376 6.49 14.86 -26.73
C LYS A 376 6.13 15.98 -25.75
N LEU A 377 6.60 17.21 -25.99
CA LEU A 377 6.26 18.36 -25.15
C LEU A 377 4.77 18.67 -25.21
N LYS A 378 4.16 18.62 -26.42
CA LYS A 378 2.71 18.78 -26.55
C LYS A 378 1.93 17.70 -25.77
N LYS A 379 2.41 16.44 -25.76
CA LYS A 379 1.82 15.39 -24.92
C LYS A 379 1.88 15.74 -23.43
N HIS A 380 3.04 16.21 -22.94
CA HIS A 380 3.15 16.66 -21.56
C HIS A 380 2.26 17.85 -21.22
N ASP A 381 2.02 18.77 -22.18
CA ASP A 381 1.05 19.86 -22.00
C ASP A 381 -0.38 19.32 -21.82
N LEU A 382 -0.77 18.32 -22.62
CA LEU A 382 -2.06 17.66 -22.48
C LEU A 382 -2.14 16.84 -21.17
N ASP A 383 -1.07 16.15 -20.78
CA ASP A 383 -1.01 15.44 -19.49
C ASP A 383 -1.15 16.40 -18.30
N ALA A 384 -0.51 17.58 -18.37
CA ALA A 384 -0.64 18.62 -17.35
C ALA A 384 -2.08 19.21 -17.31
N GLU A 385 -2.73 19.41 -18.46
CA GLU A 385 -4.12 19.84 -18.52
C GLU A 385 -5.07 18.78 -17.94
N MET A 386 -4.84 17.49 -18.24
CA MET A 386 -5.59 16.38 -17.65
C MET A 386 -5.39 16.31 -16.13
N ALA A 387 -4.17 16.51 -15.66
CA ALA A 387 -3.87 16.54 -14.22
C ALA A 387 -4.57 17.71 -13.52
N GLU A 388 -4.62 18.90 -14.14
CA GLU A 388 -5.35 20.07 -13.62
C GLU A 388 -6.86 19.84 -13.60
N ASN A 389 -7.42 19.24 -14.65
CA ASN A 389 -8.82 18.85 -14.67
C ASN A 389 -9.15 17.82 -13.59
N THR A 390 -8.27 16.84 -13.40
CA THR A 390 -8.39 15.85 -12.34
C THR A 390 -8.31 16.50 -10.95
N ARG A 391 -7.39 17.43 -10.75
CA ARG A 391 -7.25 18.19 -9.50
C ARG A 391 -8.55 18.94 -9.19
N ARG A 392 -9.11 19.66 -10.16
CA ARG A 392 -10.36 20.39 -10.00
C ARG A 392 -11.52 19.47 -9.65
N ASP A 393 -11.73 18.40 -10.42
CA ASP A 393 -12.80 17.41 -10.21
C ASP A 393 -12.69 16.76 -8.82
N LEU A 394 -11.50 16.33 -8.42
CA LEU A 394 -11.28 15.71 -7.10
C LEU A 394 -11.45 16.73 -5.97
N THR A 395 -11.03 17.98 -6.14
CA THR A 395 -11.26 19.05 -5.16
C THR A 395 -12.76 19.30 -4.97
N GLU A 396 -13.54 19.41 -6.04
CA GLU A 396 -14.99 19.55 -5.99
C GLU A 396 -15.66 18.34 -5.30
N LYS A 397 -15.21 17.12 -5.61
CA LYS A 397 -15.68 15.90 -4.93
C LYS A 397 -15.34 15.89 -3.45
N MET A 398 -14.16 16.34 -3.04
CA MET A 398 -13.79 16.46 -1.63
C MET A 398 -14.67 17.48 -0.90
N VAL A 399 -15.02 18.60 -1.53
CA VAL A 399 -15.97 19.57 -0.98
C VAL A 399 -17.34 18.94 -0.78
N LEU A 400 -17.84 18.21 -1.78
CA LEU A 400 -19.11 17.48 -1.67
C LEU A 400 -19.09 16.43 -0.56
N GLN A 401 -18.00 15.66 -0.44
CA GLN A 401 -17.83 14.65 0.61
C GLN A 401 -17.81 15.29 2.00
N THR A 402 -17.16 16.44 2.17
CA THR A 402 -17.10 17.16 3.44
C THR A 402 -18.48 17.69 3.83
N ASN A 403 -19.23 18.25 2.89
CA ASN A 403 -20.62 18.68 3.12
C ASN A 403 -21.53 17.50 3.44
N GLN A 404 -21.38 16.37 2.74
CA GLN A 404 -22.13 15.15 3.06
C GLN A 404 -21.82 14.64 4.47
N ALA A 405 -20.54 14.65 4.86
CA ALA A 405 -20.15 14.26 6.22
C ALA A 405 -20.74 15.18 7.28
N TRP A 406 -20.85 16.48 7.00
CA TRP A 406 -21.54 17.44 7.85
C TRP A 406 -23.03 17.12 7.98
N PHE A 407 -23.73 16.93 6.89
CA PHE A 407 -25.17 16.58 6.92
C PHE A 407 -25.43 15.26 7.65
N ASN A 408 -24.56 14.26 7.46
CA ASN A 408 -24.67 13.01 8.20
C ASN A 408 -24.48 13.21 9.71
N LEU A 409 -23.57 14.11 10.10
CA LEU A 409 -23.33 14.45 11.51
C LEU A 409 -24.54 15.17 12.12
N GLU A 410 -25.12 16.16 11.45
CA GLU A 410 -26.33 16.84 11.88
C GLU A 410 -27.51 15.88 11.99
N GLN A 411 -27.70 15.02 10.99
CA GLN A 411 -28.77 14.03 10.98
C GLN A 411 -28.62 13.02 12.13
N SER A 412 -27.41 12.52 12.38
CA SER A 412 -27.16 11.58 13.48
C SER A 412 -27.41 12.23 14.85
N TRP A 413 -27.10 13.52 15.00
CA TRP A 413 -27.43 14.28 16.19
C TRP A 413 -28.97 14.39 16.43
N LEU A 414 -29.72 14.75 15.39
CA LEU A 414 -31.17 14.82 15.46
C LEU A 414 -31.79 13.46 15.83
N ARG A 415 -31.24 12.38 15.25
CA ARG A 415 -31.67 11.01 15.51
C ARG A 415 -31.51 10.61 16.97
N ILE A 416 -30.43 11.03 17.65
CA ILE A 416 -30.26 10.83 19.11
C ILE A 416 -31.41 11.48 19.88
N SER A 417 -31.77 12.72 19.55
CA SER A 417 -32.85 13.43 20.23
C SER A 417 -34.21 12.73 20.08
N MET A 418 -34.49 12.25 18.86
CA MET A 418 -35.71 11.48 18.57
C MET A 418 -35.72 10.13 19.28
N ALA A 419 -34.59 9.40 19.27
CA ALA A 419 -34.44 8.11 19.93
C ALA A 419 -34.56 8.22 21.45
N LYS A 420 -34.02 9.28 22.08
CA LYS A 420 -34.23 9.57 23.51
C LYS A 420 -35.71 9.76 23.86
N THR A 421 -36.47 10.44 23.00
CA THR A 421 -37.89 10.64 23.20
C THR A 421 -38.67 9.34 23.05
N ALA A 422 -38.37 8.58 21.98
CA ALA A 422 -38.99 7.27 21.73
C ALA A 422 -38.72 6.27 22.86
N LEU A 423 -37.50 6.26 23.39
CA LEU A 423 -37.16 5.41 24.55
C LEU A 423 -37.99 5.76 25.79
N ARG A 424 -38.07 7.05 26.14
CA ARG A 424 -38.88 7.48 27.28
C ARG A 424 -40.36 7.07 27.13
N ASP A 425 -40.91 7.25 25.94
CA ASP A 425 -42.30 6.91 25.66
C ASP A 425 -42.51 5.38 25.67
N ALA A 426 -41.55 4.58 25.19
CA ALA A 426 -41.58 3.12 25.26
C ALA A 426 -41.46 2.58 26.72
N GLU A 427 -40.62 3.24 27.55
CA GLU A 427 -40.54 2.92 29.01
C GLU A 427 -41.84 3.18 29.73
N ALA A 428 -42.47 4.33 29.45
CA ALA A 428 -43.79 4.67 30.03
C ALA A 428 -44.86 3.70 29.54
N ASN A 429 -44.88 3.37 28.25
CA ASN A 429 -45.82 2.39 27.68
C ASN A 429 -45.69 1.01 28.32
N LEU A 430 -44.45 0.49 28.45
CA LEU A 430 -44.26 -0.81 29.11
C LEU A 430 -44.78 -0.81 30.53
N LYS A 431 -44.43 0.20 31.34
CA LYS A 431 -44.85 0.32 32.72
C LYS A 431 -46.39 0.30 32.86
N ILE A 432 -47.08 1.12 32.06
CA ILE A 432 -48.56 1.18 32.10
C ILE A 432 -49.17 -0.13 31.67
N THR A 433 -48.59 -0.80 30.66
CA THR A 433 -49.07 -2.12 30.15
C THR A 433 -48.85 -3.20 31.19
N GLU A 434 -47.74 -3.18 31.94
CA GLU A 434 -47.48 -4.10 33.05
C GLU A 434 -48.51 -3.90 34.19
N ASP A 435 -48.77 -2.66 34.60
CA ASP A 435 -49.79 -2.34 35.62
C ASP A 435 -51.19 -2.82 35.21
N TYR A 436 -51.55 -2.69 33.92
CA TYR A 436 -52.84 -3.15 33.41
C TYR A 436 -52.90 -4.67 33.29
N TYR A 437 -51.79 -5.35 32.98
CA TYR A 437 -51.69 -6.79 32.94
C TYR A 437 -51.88 -7.38 34.35
N GLU A 438 -51.23 -6.81 35.36
CA GLU A 438 -51.44 -7.19 36.78
C GLU A 438 -52.88 -7.02 37.23
N ALA A 439 -53.56 -5.97 36.72
CA ALA A 439 -54.97 -5.75 36.95
C ALA A 439 -55.91 -6.66 36.14
N GLY A 440 -55.40 -7.51 35.25
CA GLY A 440 -56.17 -8.39 34.36
C GLY A 440 -56.90 -7.66 33.23
N LEU A 441 -56.50 -6.40 32.89
CA LEU A 441 -57.17 -5.57 31.91
C LEU A 441 -56.65 -5.73 30.47
N VAL A 442 -55.42 -6.24 30.33
CA VAL A 442 -54.78 -6.48 29.03
C VAL A 442 -54.20 -7.90 28.98
N ALA A 443 -53.93 -8.39 27.75
CA ALA A 443 -53.39 -9.73 27.54
C ALA A 443 -51.85 -9.76 27.68
N LEU A 444 -51.24 -10.91 27.94
CA LEU A 444 -49.80 -11.13 27.94
C LEU A 444 -49.14 -10.67 26.61
N SER A 445 -49.84 -10.83 25.48
CA SER A 445 -49.37 -10.36 24.19
C SER A 445 -49.05 -8.89 24.15
N ASP A 446 -49.81 -8.07 24.86
CA ASP A 446 -49.64 -6.61 24.89
C ASP A 446 -48.39 -6.22 25.69
N VAL A 447 -48.10 -6.98 26.78
CA VAL A 447 -46.86 -6.82 27.55
C VAL A 447 -45.64 -7.20 26.69
N LEU A 448 -45.69 -8.34 25.96
CA LEU A 448 -44.62 -8.78 25.12
C LEU A 448 -44.35 -7.84 23.91
N GLU A 449 -45.44 -7.19 23.42
CA GLU A 449 -45.31 -6.13 22.39
C GLU A 449 -44.63 -4.89 22.94
N ALA A 450 -45.06 -4.42 24.13
CA ALA A 450 -44.47 -3.26 24.83
C ALA A 450 -42.97 -3.52 25.15
N GLN A 451 -42.61 -4.74 25.57
CA GLN A 451 -41.20 -5.12 25.77
C GLN A 451 -40.42 -5.11 24.47
N THR A 452 -41.00 -5.55 23.37
CA THR A 452 -40.36 -5.52 22.05
C THR A 452 -40.10 -4.07 21.60
N LEU A 453 -41.09 -3.17 21.83
CA LEU A 453 -40.96 -1.75 21.54
C LEU A 453 -39.85 -1.10 22.38
N LEU A 454 -39.80 -1.40 23.70
CA LEU A 454 -38.72 -0.94 24.56
C LEU A 454 -37.34 -1.37 24.07
N LYS A 455 -37.20 -2.67 23.71
CA LYS A 455 -35.94 -3.20 23.15
C LYS A 455 -35.55 -2.43 21.92
N GLN A 456 -36.47 -2.26 20.96
CA GLN A 456 -36.20 -1.56 19.70
C GLN A 456 -35.76 -0.11 19.95
N SER A 457 -36.44 0.60 20.89
CA SER A 457 -36.13 1.99 21.25
C SER A 457 -34.75 2.13 21.93
N ARG A 458 -34.34 1.16 22.76
CA ARG A 458 -33.00 1.12 23.37
C ARG A 458 -31.92 0.85 22.32
N ASP A 459 -32.15 -0.16 21.49
CA ASP A 459 -31.22 -0.49 20.39
C ASP A 459 -31.03 0.71 19.43
N GLU A 460 -32.14 1.41 19.10
CA GLU A 460 -32.11 2.60 18.24
C GLU A 460 -31.32 3.77 18.87
N LEU A 461 -31.46 3.98 20.19
CA LEU A 461 -30.66 5.01 20.88
C LEU A 461 -29.18 4.67 20.87
N THR A 462 -28.83 3.40 21.13
CA THR A 462 -27.45 2.92 21.08
C THR A 462 -26.87 3.10 19.68
N ASP A 463 -27.59 2.67 18.65
CA ASP A 463 -27.17 2.81 17.25
C ASP A 463 -26.99 4.27 16.84
N SER A 464 -27.92 5.15 17.23
CA SER A 464 -27.87 6.59 16.95
C SER A 464 -26.63 7.24 17.59
N ARG A 465 -26.28 6.86 18.82
CA ARG A 465 -25.09 7.37 19.51
C ARG A 465 -23.79 6.92 18.83
N VAL A 466 -23.71 5.67 18.44
CA VAL A 466 -22.54 5.14 17.73
C VAL A 466 -22.39 5.77 16.34
N GLU A 467 -23.51 5.91 15.60
CA GLU A 467 -23.52 6.59 14.30
C GLU A 467 -23.05 8.04 14.42
N TYR A 468 -23.48 8.75 15.46
CA TYR A 468 -23.00 10.10 15.74
C TYR A 468 -21.50 10.14 16.02
N ARG A 469 -20.97 9.23 16.84
CA ARG A 469 -19.52 9.11 17.13
C ARG A 469 -18.72 8.89 15.86
N ILE A 470 -19.12 7.92 15.05
CA ILE A 470 -18.44 7.59 13.78
C ILE A 470 -18.52 8.78 12.80
N SER A 471 -19.70 9.43 12.70
CA SER A 471 -19.87 10.60 11.83
C SER A 471 -19.01 11.78 12.28
N LEU A 472 -18.87 11.98 13.59
CA LEU A 472 -18.03 13.05 14.17
C LEU A 472 -16.55 12.80 13.86
N VAL A 473 -16.05 11.58 14.06
CA VAL A 473 -14.66 11.19 13.74
C VAL A 473 -14.39 11.41 12.27
N LYS A 474 -15.27 10.92 11.40
CA LYS A 474 -15.15 11.09 9.95
C LYS A 474 -15.15 12.56 9.53
N TYR A 475 -16.01 13.38 10.13
CA TYR A 475 -16.05 14.82 9.85
C TYR A 475 -14.78 15.53 10.33
N LYS A 476 -14.30 15.23 11.54
CA LYS A 476 -13.04 15.77 12.07
C LYS A 476 -11.84 15.40 11.22
N GLN A 477 -11.78 14.16 10.74
CA GLN A 477 -10.73 13.71 9.80
C GLN A 477 -10.74 14.55 8.52
N MET A 478 -11.93 14.81 7.94
CA MET A 478 -12.07 15.56 6.70
C MET A 478 -11.78 17.06 6.87
N THR A 479 -11.95 17.60 8.07
CA THR A 479 -11.75 19.04 8.36
C THR A 479 -10.42 19.33 9.04
N LYS A 480 -9.65 18.28 9.44
CA LYS A 480 -8.41 18.42 10.23
C LYS A 480 -8.63 19.20 11.54
N TYR A 481 -9.80 19.00 12.15
CA TYR A 481 -10.19 19.65 13.41
C TYR A 481 -9.44 19.06 14.61
#